data_34fcdbf968d26da7387756a3ac054807
#
_entry.id   34fcdbf968d26da7387756a3ac054807
#
_cell.length_a   1.000
_cell.length_b   1.000
_cell.length_c   1.000
_cell.angle_alpha   90.00
_cell.angle_beta   90.00
_cell.angle_gamma   90.00
#
_symmetry.space_group_name_H-M   'P 1'
#
loop_
_entity.id
_entity.type
_entity.pdbx_description
1 polymer ?
#
loop_
_entity_poly.entity_id
_entity_poly.type
_entity_poly.pdbx_seq_one_letter_code
_entity_poly.pdbx_strand_id
1 'polypeptide(L)'
;MTQTILIADDEPLMRELLEVRLAQRNFQTVLAADGREALERLEDSSPDAVVLDAMMPVHDGFEVLRRMRASRQHAYTPVIMLTARRGEKDIVGALEIGANDYLVKPFMPEELLARLTRLLKAS
;
A
#
# COMPACT_ATOMS: atom_id res chain seq x y z
N MET A 1 -10.20 17.41 6.09
CA MET A 1 -8.79 17.33 5.68
C MET A 1 -8.59 16.21 4.68
N THR A 2 -7.77 16.46 3.67
CA THR A 2 -7.53 15.48 2.62
C THR A 2 -6.49 14.48 3.09
N GLN A 3 -6.80 13.20 2.97
CA GLN A 3 -5.87 12.14 3.34
C GLN A 3 -5.00 11.75 2.15
N THR A 4 -3.77 11.39 2.42
CA THR A 4 -2.77 11.03 1.41
C THR A 4 -2.50 9.53 1.42
N ILE A 5 -2.55 8.92 0.25
CA ILE A 5 -2.31 7.48 0.08
C ILE A 5 -1.04 7.29 -0.76
N LEU A 6 -0.10 6.53 -0.25
CA LEU A 6 1.06 6.13 -1.04
C LEU A 6 0.70 4.87 -1.82
N ILE A 7 0.92 4.92 -3.13
CA ILE A 7 0.70 3.76 -4.02
C ILE A 7 2.08 3.32 -4.52
N ALA A 8 2.52 2.16 -4.07
CA ALA A 8 3.80 1.59 -4.47
C ALA A 8 3.55 0.34 -5.30
N ASP A 9 3.77 0.43 -6.60
CA ASP A 9 3.54 -0.66 -7.55
C ASP A 9 4.46 -0.42 -8.74
N ASP A 10 5.13 -1.46 -9.24
CA ASP A 10 6.06 -1.31 -10.35
C ASP A 10 5.37 -1.28 -11.73
N GLU A 11 4.07 -1.51 -11.79
CA GLU A 11 3.30 -1.44 -13.04
C GLU A 11 2.76 -0.03 -13.24
N PRO A 12 3.22 0.70 -14.29
CA PRO A 12 2.77 2.08 -14.51
C PRO A 12 1.27 2.21 -14.69
N LEU A 13 0.64 1.26 -15.38
CA LEU A 13 -0.80 1.30 -15.62
C LEU A 13 -1.59 1.14 -14.32
N MET A 14 -1.11 0.30 -13.41
CA MET A 14 -1.76 0.12 -12.12
C MET A 14 -1.66 1.39 -11.28
N ARG A 15 -0.48 2.02 -11.24
CA ARG A 15 -0.31 3.27 -10.51
C ARG A 15 -1.25 4.34 -11.04
N GLU A 16 -1.33 4.47 -12.38
CA GLU A 16 -2.18 5.46 -13.00
C GLU A 16 -3.66 5.21 -12.72
N LEU A 17 -4.09 3.97 -12.84
CA LEU A 17 -5.47 3.60 -12.56
C LEU A 17 -5.87 3.93 -11.12
N LEU A 18 -5.04 3.54 -10.16
CA LEU A 18 -5.34 3.78 -8.76
C LEU A 18 -5.28 5.27 -8.42
N GLU A 19 -4.34 6.00 -9.02
CA GLU A 19 -4.27 7.45 -8.83
C GLU A 19 -5.56 8.13 -9.24
N VAL A 20 -6.08 7.79 -10.42
CA VAL A 20 -7.33 8.37 -10.92
C VAL A 20 -8.51 8.02 -10.01
N ARG A 21 -8.61 6.75 -9.64
CA ARG A 21 -9.73 6.30 -8.81
C ARG A 21 -9.72 6.92 -7.42
N LEU A 22 -8.53 7.03 -6.82
CA LEU A 22 -8.42 7.64 -5.50
C LEU A 22 -8.71 9.14 -5.55
N ALA A 23 -8.26 9.81 -6.60
CA ALA A 23 -8.55 11.23 -6.77
C ALA A 23 -10.06 11.49 -6.85
N GLN A 24 -10.83 10.58 -7.46
CA GLN A 24 -12.27 10.68 -7.55
C GLN A 24 -12.95 10.61 -6.18
N ARG A 25 -12.27 10.04 -5.20
CA ARG A 25 -12.77 9.94 -3.82
C ARG A 25 -12.12 10.99 -2.92
N ASN A 26 -11.48 12.00 -3.51
CA ASN A 26 -10.86 13.12 -2.81
C ASN A 26 -9.63 12.75 -1.98
N PHE A 27 -8.95 11.66 -2.34
CA PHE A 27 -7.65 11.35 -1.75
C PHE A 27 -6.55 12.00 -2.57
N GLN A 28 -5.50 12.43 -1.89
CA GLN A 28 -4.25 12.78 -2.55
C GLN A 28 -3.41 11.52 -2.66
N THR A 29 -2.61 11.43 -3.72
CA THR A 29 -1.79 10.25 -3.94
C THR A 29 -0.33 10.62 -4.09
N VAL A 30 0.53 9.73 -3.62
CA VAL A 30 1.97 9.78 -3.81
C VAL A 30 2.35 8.46 -4.44
N LEU A 31 3.16 8.48 -5.49
CA LEU A 31 3.46 7.28 -6.27
C LEU A 31 4.90 6.83 -6.10
N ALA A 32 5.11 5.52 -6.08
CA ALA A 32 6.44 4.93 -6.05
C ALA A 32 6.46 3.74 -7.01
N ALA A 33 7.53 3.61 -7.79
CA ALA A 33 7.67 2.58 -8.81
C ALA A 33 8.46 1.37 -8.32
N ASP A 34 9.14 1.49 -7.18
CA ASP A 34 9.90 0.39 -6.60
C ASP A 34 10.01 0.57 -5.09
N GLY A 35 10.65 -0.40 -4.43
CA GLY A 35 10.74 -0.36 -2.98
C GLY A 35 11.60 0.76 -2.43
N ARG A 36 12.62 1.18 -3.18
CA ARG A 36 13.47 2.30 -2.75
C ARG A 36 12.66 3.60 -2.77
N GLU A 37 11.94 3.85 -3.86
CA GLU A 37 11.08 5.04 -3.94
C GLU A 37 10.01 5.01 -2.85
N ALA A 38 9.46 3.83 -2.56
CA ALA A 38 8.44 3.71 -1.52
C ALA A 38 8.99 4.17 -0.18
N LEU A 39 10.20 3.73 0.18
CA LEU A 39 10.83 4.14 1.43
C LEU A 39 11.11 5.65 1.45
N GLU A 40 11.55 6.21 0.32
CA GLU A 40 11.77 7.65 0.21
C GLU A 40 10.48 8.44 0.38
N ARG A 41 9.39 7.98 -0.28
CA ARG A 41 8.10 8.67 -0.18
C ARG A 41 7.52 8.58 1.23
N LEU A 42 7.78 7.48 1.93
CA LEU A 42 7.33 7.34 3.32
C LEU A 42 7.94 8.42 4.22
N GLU A 43 9.22 8.72 4.02
CA GLU A 43 9.89 9.78 4.78
C GLU A 43 9.39 11.16 4.38
N ASP A 44 9.27 11.41 3.07
CA ASP A 44 8.96 12.74 2.55
C ASP A 44 7.51 13.15 2.78
N SER A 45 6.57 12.23 2.64
CA SER A 45 5.15 12.58 2.56
C SER A 45 4.32 12.16 3.76
N SER A 46 4.81 11.25 4.59
CA SER A 46 4.08 10.73 5.75
C SER A 46 2.62 10.38 5.40
N PRO A 47 2.40 9.42 4.50
CA PRO A 47 1.04 9.11 4.06
C PRO A 47 0.17 8.56 5.18
N ASP A 48 -1.13 8.71 5.02
CA ASP A 48 -2.12 8.20 5.99
C ASP A 48 -2.36 6.71 5.83
N ALA A 49 -2.12 6.17 4.64
CA ALA A 49 -2.20 4.74 4.37
C ALA A 49 -1.33 4.41 3.17
N VAL A 50 -1.00 3.14 3.02
CA VAL A 50 -0.11 2.66 1.96
C VAL A 50 -0.76 1.48 1.24
N VAL A 51 -0.75 1.54 -0.10
CA VAL A 51 -1.10 0.41 -0.97
C VAL A 51 0.23 -0.08 -1.53
N LEU A 52 0.59 -1.31 -1.23
CA LEU A 52 1.95 -1.80 -1.41
C LEU A 52 1.97 -3.11 -2.19
N ASP A 53 2.53 -3.08 -3.39
CA ASP A 53 2.70 -4.30 -4.18
C ASP A 53 3.78 -5.17 -3.53
N ALA A 54 3.48 -6.46 -3.39
CA ALA A 54 4.42 -7.40 -2.78
C ALA A 54 5.66 -7.61 -3.64
N MET A 55 5.51 -7.55 -4.97
CA MET A 55 6.58 -7.87 -5.92
C MET A 55 7.08 -6.61 -6.63
N MET A 56 8.11 -5.99 -6.08
CA MET A 56 8.73 -4.79 -6.69
C MET A 56 10.23 -4.95 -6.73
N PRO A 57 10.91 -4.27 -7.70
CA PRO A 57 12.38 -4.26 -7.74
C PRO A 57 12.99 -3.52 -6.53
N VAL A 58 14.25 -3.76 -6.29
CA VAL A 58 15.12 -3.17 -5.26
C VAL A 58 14.77 -3.70 -3.87
N HIS A 59 13.61 -3.32 -3.34
CA HIS A 59 13.06 -3.88 -2.10
C HIS A 59 11.63 -4.31 -2.41
N ASP A 60 11.29 -5.56 -2.12
CA ASP A 60 9.92 -6.01 -2.34
C ASP A 60 9.00 -5.44 -1.26
N GLY A 61 7.70 -5.66 -1.42
CA GLY A 61 6.71 -5.10 -0.50
C GLY A 61 6.85 -5.64 0.92
N PHE A 62 7.26 -6.88 1.08
CA PHE A 62 7.45 -7.46 2.42
C PHE A 62 8.57 -6.75 3.15
N GLU A 63 9.66 -6.42 2.46
CA GLU A 63 10.77 -5.70 3.06
C GLU A 63 10.36 -4.28 3.45
N VAL A 64 9.64 -3.58 2.56
CA VAL A 64 9.14 -2.24 2.86
C VAL A 64 8.25 -2.28 4.10
N LEU A 65 7.35 -3.26 4.17
CA LEU A 65 6.45 -3.42 5.30
C LEU A 65 7.21 -3.65 6.61
N ARG A 66 8.23 -4.51 6.57
CA ARG A 66 9.06 -4.75 7.77
C ARG A 66 9.71 -3.48 8.27
N ARG A 67 10.25 -2.68 7.36
CA ARG A 67 10.89 -1.41 7.73
C ARG A 67 9.90 -0.42 8.29
N MET A 68 8.69 -0.37 7.72
CA MET A 68 7.63 0.48 8.25
C MET A 68 7.31 0.11 9.70
N ARG A 69 7.13 -1.17 9.97
CA ARG A 69 6.75 -1.62 11.31
C ARG A 69 7.85 -1.45 12.34
N ALA A 70 9.11 -1.38 11.89
CA ALA A 70 10.24 -1.08 12.76
C ALA A 70 10.45 0.43 12.96
N SER A 71 9.76 1.27 12.21
CA SER A 71 9.89 2.72 12.25
C SER A 71 8.88 3.32 13.22
N ARG A 72 9.30 4.30 14.01
CA ARG A 72 8.40 5.00 14.91
C ARG A 72 7.29 5.71 14.15
N GLN A 73 7.64 6.29 13.02
CA GLN A 73 6.71 7.10 12.22
C GLN A 73 5.62 6.24 11.60
N HIS A 74 5.94 5.00 11.20
CA HIS A 74 5.03 4.17 10.43
C HIS A 74 4.72 2.83 11.08
N ALA A 75 4.94 2.72 12.41
CA ALA A 75 4.66 1.47 13.13
C ALA A 75 3.20 1.05 13.02
N TYR A 76 2.29 2.01 12.87
CA TYR A 76 0.85 1.74 12.84
C TYR A 76 0.14 2.27 11.58
N THR A 77 0.88 2.78 10.61
CA THR A 77 0.28 3.27 9.37
C THR A 77 -0.42 2.11 8.65
N PRO A 78 -1.71 2.25 8.29
CA PRO A 78 -2.41 1.16 7.60
C PRO A 78 -1.77 0.80 6.28
N VAL A 79 -1.64 -0.51 6.02
CA VAL A 79 -1.06 -1.02 4.78
C VAL A 79 -1.97 -2.10 4.20
N ILE A 80 -2.28 -1.96 2.92
CA ILE A 80 -2.93 -3.01 2.14
C ILE A 80 -1.88 -3.55 1.17
N MET A 81 -1.60 -4.85 1.28
CA MET A 81 -0.66 -5.51 0.38
C MET A 81 -1.39 -6.00 -0.87
N LEU A 82 -0.83 -5.71 -2.04
CA LEU A 82 -1.35 -6.20 -3.33
C LEU A 82 -0.40 -7.22 -3.91
N THR A 83 -0.91 -8.33 -4.44
CA THR A 83 -0.03 -9.32 -5.04
C THR A 83 -0.77 -10.29 -5.94
N ALA A 84 -0.04 -10.89 -6.89
CA ALA A 84 -0.55 -11.99 -7.68
C ALA A 84 -0.47 -13.33 -6.93
N ARG A 85 0.20 -13.36 -5.77
CA ARG A 85 0.38 -14.58 -4.99
C ARG A 85 -0.89 -14.91 -4.21
N ARG A 86 -1.41 -16.11 -4.43
CA ARG A 86 -2.66 -16.58 -3.79
C ARG A 86 -2.41 -17.57 -2.66
N GLY A 87 -1.13 -17.91 -2.41
CA GLY A 87 -0.82 -18.93 -1.42
C GLY A 87 -1.15 -18.48 -0.01
N GLU A 88 -1.75 -19.36 0.76
CA GLU A 88 -2.10 -19.10 2.15
C GLU A 88 -0.88 -18.65 2.95
N LYS A 89 0.27 -19.28 2.69
CA LYS A 89 1.53 -18.94 3.37
C LYS A 89 1.94 -17.49 3.15
N ASP A 90 1.78 -16.98 1.91
CA ASP A 90 2.13 -15.60 1.60
C ASP A 90 1.18 -14.61 2.26
N ILE A 91 -0.10 -14.95 2.29
CA ILE A 91 -1.12 -14.11 2.93
C ILE A 91 -0.88 -14.03 4.43
N VAL A 92 -0.68 -15.17 5.07
CA VAL A 92 -0.42 -15.24 6.52
C VAL A 92 0.87 -14.51 6.85
N GLY A 93 1.91 -14.71 6.03
CA GLY A 93 3.19 -14.02 6.21
C GLY A 93 3.06 -12.51 6.21
N ALA A 94 2.30 -11.96 5.26
CA ALA A 94 2.07 -10.52 5.18
C ALA A 94 1.34 -10.01 6.42
N LEU A 95 0.30 -10.72 6.85
CA LEU A 95 -0.48 -10.33 8.02
C LEU A 95 0.34 -10.41 9.30
N GLU A 96 1.21 -11.41 9.42
CA GLU A 96 2.09 -11.56 10.58
C GLU A 96 3.12 -10.44 10.67
N ILE A 97 3.62 -9.96 9.51
CA ILE A 97 4.54 -8.83 9.49
C ILE A 97 3.83 -7.55 9.88
N GLY A 98 2.53 -7.48 9.64
CA GLY A 98 1.74 -6.33 10.06
C GLY A 98 0.95 -5.64 8.96
N ALA A 99 0.66 -6.33 7.84
CA ALA A 99 -0.26 -5.79 6.85
C ALA A 99 -1.66 -5.78 7.46
N ASN A 100 -2.42 -4.73 7.20
CA ASN A 100 -3.79 -4.63 7.69
C ASN A 100 -4.77 -5.37 6.79
N ASP A 101 -4.40 -5.55 5.53
CA ASP A 101 -5.24 -6.27 4.58
C ASP A 101 -4.37 -6.79 3.43
N TYR A 102 -4.94 -7.66 2.62
CA TYR A 102 -4.23 -8.34 1.56
C TYR A 102 -5.19 -8.57 0.40
N LEU A 103 -4.89 -8.01 -0.78
CA LEU A 103 -5.71 -8.17 -1.97
C LEU A 103 -4.93 -8.91 -3.05
N VAL A 104 -5.57 -9.90 -3.67
CA VAL A 104 -4.96 -10.67 -4.74
C VAL A 104 -5.33 -10.06 -6.08
N LYS A 105 -4.34 -9.87 -6.94
CA LYS A 105 -4.53 -9.38 -8.32
C LYS A 105 -5.03 -10.51 -9.20
N PRO A 106 -5.95 -10.26 -10.13
CA PRO A 106 -6.64 -8.99 -10.35
C PRO A 106 -7.75 -8.76 -9.31
N PHE A 107 -7.96 -7.50 -8.98
CA PHE A 107 -9.00 -7.09 -8.03
C PHE A 107 -9.82 -5.95 -8.64
N MET A 108 -10.99 -5.71 -8.07
CA MET A 108 -11.82 -4.57 -8.46
C MET A 108 -11.32 -3.32 -7.74
N PRO A 109 -11.05 -2.19 -8.44
CA PRO A 109 -10.63 -0.96 -7.76
C PRO A 109 -11.58 -0.54 -6.64
N GLU A 110 -12.88 -0.75 -6.81
CA GLU A 110 -13.86 -0.41 -5.77
C GLU A 110 -13.65 -1.22 -4.49
N GLU A 111 -13.17 -2.46 -4.61
CA GLU A 111 -12.86 -3.27 -3.43
C GLU A 111 -11.72 -2.65 -2.63
N LEU A 112 -10.66 -2.22 -3.32
CA LEU A 112 -9.54 -1.55 -2.67
C LEU A 112 -10.01 -0.27 -1.97
N LEU A 113 -10.83 0.53 -2.66
CA LEU A 113 -11.34 1.78 -2.10
C LEU A 113 -12.17 1.54 -0.85
N ALA A 114 -13.01 0.52 -0.86
CA ALA A 114 -13.84 0.19 0.30
C ALA A 114 -12.97 -0.22 1.49
N ARG A 115 -11.93 -1.01 1.25
CA ARG A 115 -11.03 -1.45 2.31
C ARG A 115 -10.21 -0.30 2.88
N LEU A 116 -9.71 0.59 2.01
CA LEU A 116 -8.99 1.79 2.47
C LEU A 116 -9.87 2.67 3.33
N THR A 117 -11.09 2.93 2.87
CA THR A 117 -12.02 3.78 3.61
C THR A 117 -12.30 3.21 4.99
N ARG A 118 -12.49 1.90 5.08
CA ARG A 118 -12.73 1.25 6.36
C ARG A 118 -11.53 1.36 7.29
N LEU A 119 -10.33 1.12 6.78
CA LEU A 119 -9.11 1.21 7.58
C LEU A 119 -8.87 2.63 8.10
N LEU A 120 -9.11 3.63 7.26
CA LEU A 120 -8.90 5.02 7.65
C LEU A 120 -9.93 5.49 8.67
N LYS A 121 -11.14 4.97 8.63
CA LYS A 121 -12.16 5.28 9.62
C LYS A 121 -11.89 4.64 10.96
N ALA A 122 -11.23 3.48 10.96
CA ALA A 122 -10.95 2.74 12.18
C ALA A 122 -9.78 3.31 12.99
N SER A 123 -8.97 4.16 12.36
CA SER A 123 -7.75 4.70 13.00
C SER A 123 -7.98 5.97 13.80
#